data_944de3f13acd1e752244590be6fe972b
#
_entry.id   944de3f13acd1e752244590be6fe972b
#
_cell.length_a   1.000
_cell.length_b   1.000
_cell.length_c   1.000
_cell.angle_alpha   90.00
_cell.angle_beta   90.00
_cell.angle_gamma   90.00
#
_symmetry.space_group_name_H-M   'P 1'
#
loop_
_entity.id
_entity.type
_entity.pdbx_description
1 polymer ?
#
loop_
_entity_poly.entity_id
_entity_poly.type
_entity_poly.pdbx_seq_one_letter_code
_entity_poly.pdbx_strand_id
1 'polypeptide(L)'
;MPDLDRFLEAQRDIYDRAHDEIVAGAKQSHWMWFIFPQIAGLGHSANARFYALSGLEEARDYLAHPILGKRLEQCTDAMLTWAGKKSAEAILGDIDALKLRSSMTLFDAAARSASEDGPYADVLTAFYEGQRDPRTLDLLDSGTA
;
A
#
# COMPACT_ATOMS: atom_id res chain seq x y z
N MET A 1 -9.84 -18.94 -3.93
CA MET A 1 -10.01 -17.65 -4.61
C MET A 1 -9.64 -16.51 -3.70
N PRO A 2 -8.81 -15.61 -4.17
CA PRO A 2 -8.57 -14.39 -3.39
C PRO A 2 -9.88 -13.64 -3.19
N ASP A 3 -10.12 -13.24 -1.97
CA ASP A 3 -11.35 -12.52 -1.66
C ASP A 3 -11.02 -11.06 -1.37
N LEU A 4 -11.14 -10.24 -2.40
CA LEU A 4 -10.89 -8.81 -2.27
C LEU A 4 -12.06 -8.06 -1.60
N ASP A 5 -13.19 -8.74 -1.39
CA ASP A 5 -14.34 -8.13 -0.72
C ASP A 5 -14.01 -7.69 0.70
N ARG A 6 -13.05 -8.36 1.37
CA ARG A 6 -12.62 -7.95 2.71
C ARG A 6 -12.10 -6.51 2.72
N PHE A 7 -11.45 -6.08 1.65
CA PHE A 7 -10.97 -4.70 1.52
C PHE A 7 -12.14 -3.73 1.27
N LEU A 8 -13.08 -4.13 0.41
CA LEU A 8 -14.25 -3.29 0.14
C LEU A 8 -15.07 -3.06 1.41
N GLU A 9 -15.29 -4.11 2.20
CA GLU A 9 -16.02 -3.99 3.46
C GLU A 9 -15.28 -3.11 4.47
N ALA A 10 -13.97 -3.31 4.62
CA ALA A 10 -13.18 -2.51 5.54
C ALA A 10 -13.17 -1.03 5.14
N GLN A 11 -13.12 -0.75 3.84
CA GLN A 11 -13.04 0.61 3.33
C GLN A 11 -14.39 1.34 3.27
N ARG A 12 -15.49 0.62 3.34
CA ARG A 12 -16.83 1.18 3.12
C ARG A 12 -17.10 2.47 3.88
N ASP A 13 -16.82 2.48 5.18
CA ASP A 13 -17.10 3.63 6.05
C ASP A 13 -15.83 4.37 6.46
N ILE A 14 -14.66 3.94 5.99
CA ILE A 14 -13.38 4.47 6.44
C ILE A 14 -12.62 5.16 5.32
N TYR A 15 -12.87 4.80 4.07
CA TYR A 15 -12.04 5.31 2.96
C TYR A 15 -11.97 6.84 2.93
N ASP A 16 -13.12 7.52 3.04
CA ASP A 16 -13.15 8.98 2.97
C ASP A 16 -12.34 9.60 4.10
N ARG A 17 -12.45 9.03 5.31
CA ARG A 17 -11.68 9.49 6.45
C ARG A 17 -10.18 9.28 6.24
N ALA A 18 -9.79 8.10 5.77
CA ALA A 18 -8.38 7.80 5.50
C ALA A 18 -7.81 8.77 4.48
N HIS A 19 -8.51 8.98 3.38
CA HIS A 19 -8.09 9.92 2.35
C HIS A 19 -7.96 11.34 2.90
N ASP A 20 -8.95 11.79 3.68
CA ASP A 20 -8.92 13.12 4.29
C ASP A 20 -7.73 13.29 5.24
N GLU A 21 -7.40 12.25 6.02
CA GLU A 21 -6.24 12.29 6.93
C GLU A 21 -4.93 12.40 6.14
N ILE A 22 -4.82 11.69 5.02
CA ILE A 22 -3.64 11.79 4.15
C ILE A 22 -3.55 13.18 3.55
N VAL A 23 -4.65 13.71 3.04
CA VAL A 23 -4.68 15.07 2.46
C VAL A 23 -4.28 16.11 3.51
N ALA A 24 -4.70 15.90 4.77
CA ALA A 24 -4.32 16.77 5.88
C ALA A 24 -2.88 16.56 6.35
N GLY A 25 -2.23 15.50 5.91
CA GLY A 25 -0.85 15.20 6.29
C GLY A 25 -0.70 14.68 7.72
N ALA A 26 -1.76 14.08 8.29
CA ALA A 26 -1.76 13.62 9.67
C ALA A 26 -2.72 12.45 9.86
N LYS A 27 -2.17 11.24 9.90
CA LYS A 27 -2.97 10.03 10.15
C LYS A 27 -3.41 10.01 11.62
N GLN A 28 -4.69 9.79 11.85
CA GLN A 28 -5.28 9.75 13.20
C GLN A 28 -6.02 8.46 13.50
N SER A 29 -6.51 7.73 12.49
CA SER A 29 -7.28 6.51 12.68
C SER A 29 -6.52 5.29 12.19
N HIS A 30 -7.06 4.10 12.47
CA HIS A 30 -6.40 2.82 12.19
C HIS A 30 -6.94 2.19 10.91
N TRP A 31 -6.25 2.44 9.79
CA TRP A 31 -6.70 1.96 8.48
C TRP A 31 -5.57 1.43 7.59
N MET A 32 -4.36 1.39 8.09
CA MET A 32 -3.18 1.11 7.24
C MET A 32 -3.26 -0.23 6.51
N TRP A 33 -3.74 -1.27 7.21
CA TRP A 33 -3.75 -2.64 6.66
C TRP A 33 -4.58 -2.78 5.39
N PHE A 34 -5.67 -2.02 5.26
CA PHE A 34 -6.59 -2.17 4.13
C PHE A 34 -6.65 -0.96 3.20
N ILE A 35 -5.88 0.08 3.48
CA ILE A 35 -5.70 1.21 2.57
C ILE A 35 -4.42 1.06 1.76
N PHE A 36 -3.34 0.61 2.41
CA PHE A 36 -2.06 0.31 1.78
C PHE A 36 -1.65 -1.13 2.11
N PRO A 37 -2.28 -2.13 1.46
CA PRO A 37 -2.01 -3.52 1.81
C PRO A 37 -0.57 -3.94 1.56
N GLN A 38 -0.11 -4.92 2.33
CA GLN A 38 1.24 -5.47 2.23
C GLN A 38 1.17 -6.94 1.79
N ILE A 39 2.30 -7.47 1.35
CA ILE A 39 2.42 -8.89 1.02
C ILE A 39 2.36 -9.75 2.30
N ALA A 40 1.80 -10.95 2.20
CA ALA A 40 1.75 -11.89 3.31
C ALA A 40 3.17 -12.27 3.76
N GLY A 41 3.33 -12.47 5.05
CA GLY A 41 4.60 -12.87 5.64
C GLY A 41 5.37 -11.78 6.38
N LEU A 42 4.93 -10.52 6.27
CA LEU A 42 5.62 -9.41 6.94
C LEU A 42 5.13 -9.21 8.37
N GLY A 43 3.82 -9.25 8.59
CA GLY A 43 3.23 -9.00 9.89
C GLY A 43 2.64 -10.26 10.50
N HIS A 44 2.47 -10.27 11.82
CA HIS A 44 1.98 -11.44 12.55
C HIS A 44 0.67 -11.18 13.31
N SER A 45 0.19 -9.93 13.38
CA SER A 45 -1.08 -9.64 14.03
C SER A 45 -2.24 -10.19 13.20
N ALA A 46 -3.42 -10.33 13.84
CA ALA A 46 -4.62 -10.80 13.15
C ALA A 46 -4.95 -9.90 11.95
N ASN A 47 -4.87 -8.59 12.12
CA ASN A 47 -5.17 -7.65 11.02
C ASN A 47 -4.13 -7.76 9.91
N ALA A 48 -2.85 -7.87 10.24
CA ALA A 48 -1.78 -8.00 9.25
C ALA A 48 -1.99 -9.25 8.39
N ARG A 49 -2.43 -10.35 9.01
CA ARG A 49 -2.68 -11.61 8.30
C ARG A 49 -3.97 -11.54 7.47
N PHE A 50 -5.01 -10.97 8.04
CA PHE A 50 -6.33 -10.92 7.39
C PHE A 50 -6.30 -10.09 6.11
N TYR A 51 -5.59 -8.96 6.12
CA TYR A 51 -5.52 -8.05 4.99
C TYR A 51 -4.27 -8.23 4.13
N ALA A 52 -3.46 -9.24 4.39
CA ALA A 52 -2.27 -9.49 3.57
C ALA A 52 -2.66 -9.99 2.18
N LEU A 53 -1.92 -9.52 1.17
CA LEU A 53 -2.05 -10.04 -0.18
C LEU A 53 -1.10 -11.21 -0.35
N SER A 54 -1.58 -12.28 -0.96
CA SER A 54 -0.85 -13.56 -1.03
C SER A 54 0.44 -13.48 -1.86
N GLY A 55 0.50 -12.56 -2.80
CA GLY A 55 1.67 -12.40 -3.66
C GLY A 55 1.39 -11.48 -4.82
N LEU A 56 2.23 -11.57 -5.84
CA LEU A 56 2.18 -10.69 -7.00
C LEU A 56 0.84 -10.76 -7.73
N GLU A 57 0.30 -11.96 -7.90
CA GLU A 57 -0.94 -12.15 -8.64
C GLU A 57 -2.13 -11.46 -7.94
N GLU A 58 -2.26 -11.65 -6.64
CA GLU A 58 -3.34 -10.98 -5.90
C GLU A 58 -3.15 -9.46 -5.89
N ALA A 59 -1.91 -8.99 -5.82
CA ALA A 59 -1.63 -7.55 -5.92
C ALA A 59 -2.04 -7.00 -7.29
N ARG A 60 -1.82 -7.76 -8.35
CA ARG A 60 -2.27 -7.37 -9.70
C ARG A 60 -3.78 -7.34 -9.78
N ASP A 61 -4.46 -8.32 -9.19
CA ASP A 61 -5.92 -8.34 -9.12
C ASP A 61 -6.46 -7.13 -8.37
N TYR A 62 -5.78 -6.74 -7.30
CA TYR A 62 -6.12 -5.54 -6.53
C TYR A 62 -6.04 -4.29 -7.40
N LEU A 63 -4.94 -4.13 -8.13
CA LEU A 63 -4.77 -2.97 -9.02
C LEU A 63 -5.80 -2.95 -10.15
N ALA A 64 -6.19 -4.11 -10.66
CA ALA A 64 -7.16 -4.23 -11.74
C ALA A 64 -8.61 -4.04 -11.25
N HIS A 65 -8.84 -4.11 -9.94
CA HIS A 65 -10.17 -3.95 -9.39
C HIS A 65 -10.63 -2.51 -9.58
N PRO A 66 -11.83 -2.28 -10.17
CA PRO A 66 -12.28 -0.92 -10.55
C PRO A 66 -12.43 0.04 -9.38
N ILE A 67 -12.68 -0.46 -8.18
CA ILE A 67 -12.82 0.37 -6.98
C ILE A 67 -11.50 0.42 -6.20
N LEU A 68 -10.94 -0.74 -5.87
CA LEU A 68 -9.77 -0.83 -5.00
C LEU A 68 -8.53 -0.23 -5.65
N GLY A 69 -8.30 -0.53 -6.93
CA GLY A 69 -7.15 0.02 -7.66
C GLY A 69 -7.21 1.54 -7.72
N LYS A 70 -8.40 2.09 -7.99
CA LYS A 70 -8.57 3.54 -8.06
C LYS A 70 -8.37 4.20 -6.70
N ARG A 71 -8.90 3.60 -5.64
CA ARG A 71 -8.74 4.14 -4.28
C ARG A 71 -7.28 4.12 -3.83
N LEU A 72 -6.57 3.04 -4.13
CA LEU A 72 -5.14 2.96 -3.84
C LEU A 72 -4.38 4.07 -4.56
N GLU A 73 -4.66 4.27 -5.84
CA GLU A 73 -4.01 5.32 -6.61
C GLU A 73 -4.31 6.70 -6.02
N GLN A 74 -5.56 6.96 -5.65
CA GLN A 74 -5.95 8.25 -5.06
C GLN A 74 -5.23 8.51 -3.74
N CYS A 75 -5.13 7.51 -2.87
CA CYS A 75 -4.42 7.67 -1.61
C CYS A 75 -2.91 7.81 -1.81
N THR A 76 -2.36 7.09 -2.78
CA THR A 76 -0.94 7.19 -3.14
C THR A 76 -0.62 8.59 -3.68
N ASP A 77 -1.46 9.11 -4.57
CA ASP A 77 -1.30 10.47 -5.09
C ASP A 77 -1.40 11.52 -3.98
N ALA A 78 -2.31 11.31 -3.02
CA ALA A 78 -2.45 12.20 -1.88
C ALA A 78 -1.16 12.24 -1.03
N MET A 79 -0.52 11.08 -0.83
CA MET A 79 0.79 11.03 -0.18
C MET A 79 1.82 11.86 -0.94
N LEU A 80 1.82 11.75 -2.26
CA LEU A 80 2.80 12.47 -3.10
C LEU A 80 2.67 13.98 -3.00
N THR A 81 1.49 14.51 -2.64
CA THR A 81 1.34 15.96 -2.45
C THR A 81 2.25 16.50 -1.35
N TRP A 82 2.71 15.64 -0.45
CA TRP A 82 3.59 16.02 0.65
C TRP A 82 5.07 15.85 0.34
N ALA A 83 5.43 15.34 -0.83
CA ALA A 83 6.82 15.17 -1.23
C ALA A 83 7.59 16.48 -1.08
N GLY A 84 8.71 16.44 -0.35
CA GLY A 84 9.52 17.62 -0.07
C GLY A 84 8.97 18.55 1.02
N LYS A 85 7.80 18.24 1.58
CA LYS A 85 7.16 19.05 2.61
C LYS A 85 7.05 18.35 3.95
N LYS A 86 6.70 17.08 3.95
CA LYS A 86 6.61 16.24 5.15
C LYS A 86 7.17 14.86 4.85
N SER A 87 7.80 14.23 5.83
CA SER A 87 8.23 12.84 5.70
C SER A 87 7.05 11.90 5.85
N ALA A 88 7.20 10.65 5.39
CA ALA A 88 6.20 9.63 5.61
C ALA A 88 5.98 9.39 7.11
N GLU A 89 7.05 9.43 7.90
CA GLU A 89 7.00 9.29 9.36
C GLU A 89 6.17 10.40 10.00
N ALA A 90 6.32 11.62 9.52
CA ALA A 90 5.57 12.76 10.06
C ALA A 90 4.06 12.63 9.77
N ILE A 91 3.71 12.05 8.63
CA ILE A 91 2.30 11.88 8.21
C ILE A 91 1.66 10.66 8.89
N LEU A 92 2.37 9.52 8.90
CA LEU A 92 1.80 8.21 9.24
C LEU A 92 2.26 7.68 10.59
N GLY A 93 3.39 8.16 11.12
CA GLY A 93 4.08 7.55 12.24
C GLY A 93 5.12 6.56 11.76
N ASP A 94 6.07 6.21 12.62
CA ASP A 94 7.24 5.41 12.24
C ASP A 94 6.87 4.02 11.74
N ILE A 95 5.95 3.35 12.43
CA ILE A 95 5.56 1.98 12.09
C ILE A 95 4.82 1.95 10.75
N ASP A 96 3.84 2.83 10.59
CA ASP A 96 3.04 2.84 9.35
C ASP A 96 3.85 3.36 8.16
N ALA A 97 4.85 4.20 8.39
CA ALA A 97 5.76 4.61 7.31
C ALA A 97 6.52 3.41 6.74
N LEU A 98 6.93 2.46 7.59
CA LEU A 98 7.55 1.22 7.11
C LEU A 98 6.57 0.36 6.31
N LYS A 99 5.32 0.33 6.74
CA LYS A 99 4.27 -0.40 6.01
C LYS A 99 4.00 0.21 4.64
N LEU A 100 4.02 1.53 4.54
CA LEU A 100 3.87 2.20 3.24
C LEU A 100 4.98 1.80 2.27
N ARG A 101 6.22 1.75 2.75
CA ARG A 101 7.34 1.32 1.93
C ARG A 101 7.13 -0.09 1.39
N SER A 102 6.71 -1.01 2.26
CA SER A 102 6.41 -2.39 1.87
C SER A 102 5.30 -2.45 0.83
N SER A 103 4.21 -1.71 1.07
CA SER A 103 3.07 -1.66 0.17
C SER A 103 3.46 -1.12 -1.21
N MET A 104 4.19 -0.01 -1.24
CA MET A 104 4.60 0.59 -2.51
C MET A 104 5.56 -0.31 -3.28
N THR A 105 6.43 -1.03 -2.57
CA THR A 105 7.31 -2.02 -3.20
C THR A 105 6.50 -3.11 -3.89
N LEU A 106 5.47 -3.63 -3.21
CA LEU A 106 4.60 -4.66 -3.76
C LEU A 106 3.83 -4.16 -4.99
N PHE A 107 3.19 -3.01 -4.88
CA PHE A 107 2.36 -2.51 -5.98
C PHE A 107 3.18 -1.99 -7.15
N ASP A 108 4.38 -1.46 -6.91
CA ASP A 108 5.30 -1.14 -8.00
C ASP A 108 5.66 -2.40 -8.80
N ALA A 109 5.98 -3.48 -8.10
CA ALA A 109 6.28 -4.75 -8.76
C ALA A 109 5.07 -5.28 -9.52
N ALA A 110 3.88 -5.18 -8.94
CA ALA A 110 2.65 -5.63 -9.58
C ALA A 110 2.34 -4.82 -10.84
N ALA A 111 2.48 -3.50 -10.78
CA ALA A 111 2.24 -2.63 -11.94
C ALA A 111 3.23 -2.93 -13.06
N ARG A 112 4.51 -3.07 -12.73
CA ARG A 112 5.54 -3.39 -13.73
C ARG A 112 5.29 -4.74 -14.41
N SER A 113 4.86 -5.73 -13.64
CA SER A 113 4.58 -7.07 -14.18
C SER A 113 3.41 -7.06 -15.16
N ALA A 114 2.51 -6.09 -15.04
CA ALA A 114 1.38 -5.89 -15.94
C ALA A 114 1.69 -4.88 -17.04
N SER A 115 2.94 -4.41 -17.15
CA SER A 115 3.37 -3.38 -18.10
C SER A 115 2.59 -2.07 -17.92
N GLU A 116 2.28 -1.76 -16.67
CA GLU A 116 1.56 -0.53 -16.32
C GLU A 116 2.45 0.39 -15.51
N ASP A 117 2.18 1.68 -15.60
CA ASP A 117 2.81 2.69 -14.76
C ASP A 117 1.87 3.04 -13.63
N GLY A 118 2.44 3.51 -12.52
CA GLY A 118 1.64 3.97 -11.40
C GLY A 118 2.48 4.85 -10.50
N PRO A 119 1.88 5.48 -9.49
CA PRO A 119 2.60 6.42 -8.62
C PRO A 119 3.45 5.74 -7.57
N TYR A 120 3.53 4.41 -7.56
CA TYR A 120 4.13 3.65 -6.45
C TYR A 120 5.64 3.85 -6.37
N ALA A 121 6.33 3.79 -7.50
CA ALA A 121 7.76 4.07 -7.56
C ALA A 121 8.07 5.51 -7.18
N ASP A 122 7.19 6.45 -7.52
CA ASP A 122 7.36 7.86 -7.16
C ASP A 122 7.32 8.06 -5.65
N VAL A 123 6.47 7.34 -4.94
CA VAL A 123 6.43 7.38 -3.47
C VAL A 123 7.74 6.86 -2.90
N LEU A 124 8.27 5.76 -3.44
CA LEU A 124 9.54 5.22 -2.99
C LEU A 124 10.67 6.24 -3.19
N THR A 125 10.69 6.90 -4.34
CA THR A 125 11.69 7.94 -4.63
C THR A 125 11.54 9.13 -3.70
N ALA A 126 10.31 9.61 -3.50
CA ALA A 126 10.05 10.84 -2.75
C ALA A 126 10.28 10.68 -1.24
N PHE A 127 9.93 9.52 -0.67
CA PHE A 127 9.92 9.33 0.78
C PHE A 127 10.97 8.36 1.31
N TYR A 128 11.57 7.55 0.44
CA TYR A 128 12.48 6.47 0.85
C TYR A 128 13.75 6.43 0.01
N GLU A 129 14.08 7.52 -0.67
CA GLU A 129 15.28 7.63 -1.51
C GLU A 129 15.36 6.52 -2.58
N GLY A 130 14.21 6.07 -3.05
CA GLY A 130 14.13 5.02 -4.05
C GLY A 130 14.37 3.61 -3.53
N GLN A 131 14.56 3.46 -2.22
CA GLN A 131 14.88 2.16 -1.62
C GLN A 131 13.64 1.33 -1.39
N ARG A 132 13.57 0.18 -2.06
CA ARG A 132 12.49 -0.78 -1.91
C ARG A 132 12.67 -1.59 -0.64
N ASP A 133 11.58 -2.13 -0.12
CA ASP A 133 11.64 -2.97 1.09
C ASP A 133 12.25 -4.34 0.76
N PRO A 134 13.43 -4.67 1.34
CA PRO A 134 14.10 -5.95 1.01
C PRO A 134 13.29 -7.18 1.34
N ARG A 135 12.54 -7.16 2.44
CA ARG A 135 11.73 -8.32 2.84
C ARG A 135 10.58 -8.57 1.87
N THR A 136 9.97 -7.51 1.36
CA THR A 136 8.93 -7.64 0.35
C THR A 136 9.50 -8.24 -0.93
N LEU A 137 10.68 -7.78 -1.37
CA LEU A 137 11.34 -8.34 -2.55
C LEU A 137 11.65 -9.83 -2.36
N ASP A 138 12.14 -10.21 -1.17
CA ASP A 138 12.44 -11.61 -0.88
C ASP A 138 11.17 -12.47 -0.93
N LEU A 139 10.08 -11.98 -0.38
CA LEU A 139 8.81 -12.69 -0.39
C LEU A 139 8.23 -12.83 -1.79
N LEU A 140 8.41 -11.81 -2.62
CA LEU A 140 7.98 -11.86 -4.03
C LEU A 140 8.77 -12.91 -4.79
N ASP A 141 10.07 -12.99 -4.58
CA ASP A 141 10.92 -14.00 -5.23
C ASP A 141 10.52 -15.42 -4.80
N SER A 142 10.27 -15.61 -3.51
CA SER A 142 9.85 -16.91 -2.98
C SER A 142 8.48 -17.31 -3.47
N GLY A 143 7.58 -16.36 -3.58
CA GLY A 143 6.18 -16.60 -3.95
C GLY A 143 5.97 -16.82 -5.44
N THR A 144 6.95 -16.53 -6.27
CA THR A 144 6.81 -16.70 -7.73
C THR A 144 7.26 -18.08 -8.20
N ALA A 145 7.67 -18.90 -7.29
CA ALA A 145 8.15 -20.25 -7.63
C ALA A 145 7.05 -21.10 -8.25
#